data_20e646ffadd4b841e7a74f0cdb3bddfe
#
_entry.id   20e646ffadd4b841e7a74f0cdb3bddfe
#
_cell.length_a   1.000
_cell.length_b   1.000
_cell.length_c   1.000
_cell.angle_alpha   90.00
_cell.angle_beta   90.00
_cell.angle_gamma   90.00
#
_symmetry.space_group_name_H-M   'P 1'
#
loop_
_entity.id
_entity.type
_entity.pdbx_description
1 polymer ?
#
loop_
_entity_poly.entity_id
_entity_poly.type
_entity_poly.pdbx_seq_one_letter_code
_entity_poly.pdbx_strand_id
1 'polypeptide(L)'
;MAIAVASVCRAEDVGIPTIDLDQRSDLQVIVDRQPKEYLGHPTTLLLEDGKTILCVYPKGHGKGPILYKRSSDGGLTWSDHLPTPKSWETSKETPTIHRVVTKDGKKRILLFSGLYPVRQSISDDDGLTWTELEPIGNFGGIVTMASVVPVLSKPGHYTALFHDDGRYFNAKPNPVRGRFTLYQTTTSDAGEHWSDPAPIYVSSGIHLCEPGAVFSPDRKQIAVLLRENRRKANSHIVFSNDEMASWSEPKPLPNALTGDRHTAQYLPDGRLFVSFRDIPSQGNTSPTANSWVAWVGHYEDLVQGNLGDYRILLKKNYKSGDCAYPGVEILPDGTIVTTTYGHWTQNEPPYILTVRLQIPEIETLLKK
;
A
#
# COMPACT_ATOMS: atom_id res chain seq x y z
N MET A 1 -32.78 -4.91 -14.53
CA MET A 1 -31.49 -4.74 -13.88
C MET A 1 -31.75 -4.44 -12.41
N ALA A 2 -31.52 -5.38 -11.50
CA ALA A 2 -31.71 -5.13 -10.08
C ALA A 2 -30.51 -4.31 -9.58
N ILE A 3 -30.75 -3.09 -9.13
CA ILE A 3 -29.74 -2.26 -8.46
C ILE A 3 -29.46 -2.92 -7.12
N ALA A 4 -28.23 -3.43 -6.94
CA ALA A 4 -27.81 -3.98 -5.66
C ALA A 4 -27.83 -2.86 -4.60
N VAL A 5 -28.59 -3.07 -3.53
CA VAL A 5 -28.74 -2.09 -2.46
C VAL A 5 -27.51 -2.19 -1.55
N ALA A 6 -26.74 -1.11 -1.49
CA ALA A 6 -25.70 -0.99 -0.46
C ALA A 6 -26.37 -0.78 0.92
N SER A 7 -25.87 -1.46 1.95
CA SER A 7 -26.37 -1.35 3.32
C SER A 7 -25.35 -0.64 4.23
N VAL A 8 -25.84 0.04 5.25
CA VAL A 8 -25.00 0.57 6.34
C VAL A 8 -25.12 -0.40 7.53
N CYS A 9 -24.00 -1.02 7.90
CA CYS A 9 -23.90 -1.78 9.12
C CYS A 9 -23.72 -0.85 10.32
N ARG A 10 -24.47 -1.04 11.40
CA ARG A 10 -24.27 -0.27 12.65
C ARG A 10 -22.98 -0.69 13.35
N ALA A 11 -22.31 0.29 13.88
CA ALA A 11 -20.96 0.31 14.41
C ALA A 11 -20.82 -0.33 15.79
N GLU A 12 -21.03 -1.65 15.95
CA GLU A 12 -20.88 -2.22 17.32
C GLU A 12 -19.42 -2.47 17.71
N ASP A 13 -18.48 -2.64 16.74
CA ASP A 13 -17.11 -3.09 17.06
C ASP A 13 -15.96 -2.13 16.67
N VAL A 14 -16.15 -1.21 15.74
CA VAL A 14 -15.11 -0.26 15.32
C VAL A 14 -15.42 1.20 15.70
N GLY A 15 -16.60 1.48 16.23
CA GLY A 15 -16.99 2.78 16.80
C GLY A 15 -17.46 3.83 15.79
N ILE A 16 -17.42 3.54 14.48
CA ILE A 16 -17.86 4.44 13.40
C ILE A 16 -18.69 3.68 12.34
N PRO A 17 -19.54 4.38 11.55
CA PRO A 17 -20.32 3.76 10.50
C PRO A 17 -19.46 3.05 9.46
N THR A 18 -19.99 1.98 8.86
CA THR A 18 -19.37 1.29 7.72
C THR A 18 -20.34 1.23 6.55
N ILE A 19 -19.92 1.78 5.40
CA ILE A 19 -20.63 1.67 4.12
C ILE A 19 -20.24 0.35 3.47
N ASP A 20 -21.20 -0.48 3.10
CA ASP A 20 -20.94 -1.76 2.43
C ASP A 20 -21.11 -1.64 0.91
N LEU A 21 -19.98 -1.80 0.18
CA LEU A 21 -19.92 -1.79 -1.28
C LEU A 21 -19.67 -3.19 -1.88
N ASP A 22 -19.63 -4.25 -1.08
CA ASP A 22 -19.28 -5.61 -1.56
C ASP A 22 -20.09 -6.03 -2.80
N GLN A 23 -21.38 -5.75 -2.81
CA GLN A 23 -22.30 -6.14 -3.90
C GLN A 23 -22.40 -5.11 -5.04
N ARG A 24 -21.67 -3.99 -4.97
CA ARG A 24 -21.65 -2.95 -6.00
C ARG A 24 -20.71 -3.34 -7.14
N SER A 25 -21.14 -4.33 -7.94
CA SER A 25 -20.38 -4.82 -9.09
C SER A 25 -20.17 -3.76 -10.17
N ASP A 26 -21.01 -2.75 -10.22
CA ASP A 26 -20.90 -1.58 -11.08
C ASP A 26 -19.66 -0.69 -10.78
N LEU A 27 -19.13 -0.78 -9.57
CA LEU A 27 -17.89 -0.10 -9.14
C LEU A 27 -16.63 -0.96 -9.31
N GLN A 28 -16.78 -2.25 -9.67
CA GLN A 28 -15.70 -3.23 -9.67
C GLN A 28 -15.19 -3.50 -11.08
N VAL A 29 -13.87 -3.46 -11.26
CA VAL A 29 -13.17 -3.75 -12.53
C VAL A 29 -12.11 -4.82 -12.27
N ILE A 30 -12.19 -5.93 -13.01
CA ILE A 30 -11.16 -6.98 -12.95
C ILE A 30 -9.93 -6.48 -13.70
N VAL A 31 -8.80 -6.36 -12.99
CA VAL A 31 -7.51 -6.03 -13.59
C VAL A 31 -6.88 -7.25 -14.25
N ASP A 32 -6.82 -8.35 -13.50
CA ASP A 32 -6.33 -9.64 -14.00
C ASP A 32 -6.94 -10.78 -13.19
N ARG A 33 -7.42 -11.80 -13.89
CA ARG A 33 -7.97 -13.03 -13.31
C ARG A 33 -7.60 -14.20 -14.19
N GLN A 34 -6.78 -15.09 -13.67
CA GLN A 34 -6.32 -16.27 -14.38
C GLN A 34 -6.78 -17.53 -13.67
N PRO A 35 -7.43 -18.46 -14.39
CA PRO A 35 -7.82 -19.74 -13.81
C PRO A 35 -6.61 -20.48 -13.23
N LYS A 36 -6.71 -20.94 -11.99
CA LYS A 36 -5.68 -21.74 -11.28
C LYS A 36 -4.39 -20.99 -10.91
N GLU A 37 -4.28 -19.69 -11.19
CA GLU A 37 -3.10 -18.90 -10.87
C GLU A 37 -3.37 -18.00 -9.66
N TYR A 38 -2.42 -17.95 -8.74
CA TYR A 38 -2.43 -17.00 -7.65
C TYR A 38 -1.88 -15.65 -8.17
N LEU A 39 -2.68 -14.60 -8.18
CA LEU A 39 -2.26 -13.24 -8.47
C LEU A 39 -2.40 -12.41 -7.20
N GLY A 40 -1.30 -11.82 -6.71
CA GLY A 40 -1.32 -11.17 -5.42
C GLY A 40 -0.51 -9.88 -5.33
N HIS A 41 -0.69 -9.16 -4.25
CA HIS A 41 0.15 -8.04 -3.79
C HIS A 41 0.44 -6.97 -4.87
N PRO A 42 -0.59 -6.36 -5.52
CA PRO A 42 -0.35 -5.32 -6.50
C PRO A 42 0.11 -4.03 -5.86
N THR A 43 0.87 -3.26 -6.62
CA THR A 43 1.05 -1.81 -6.39
C THR A 43 0.73 -1.05 -7.67
N THR A 44 0.17 0.14 -7.51
CA THR A 44 -0.23 1.01 -8.62
C THR A 44 0.50 2.34 -8.59
N LEU A 45 0.49 3.01 -9.74
CA LEU A 45 1.02 4.35 -9.90
C LEU A 45 0.22 5.10 -10.95
N LEU A 46 -0.43 6.20 -10.58
CA LEU A 46 -1.05 7.14 -11.51
C LEU A 46 0.02 8.05 -12.12
N LEU A 47 0.03 8.17 -13.43
CA LEU A 47 0.90 9.10 -14.14
C LEU A 47 0.29 10.51 -14.15
N GLU A 48 1.11 11.50 -14.48
CA GLU A 48 0.74 12.92 -14.43
C GLU A 48 -0.24 13.37 -15.52
N ASP A 49 -0.58 12.47 -16.46
CA ASP A 49 -1.69 12.70 -17.40
C ASP A 49 -3.08 12.56 -16.73
N GLY A 50 -3.08 12.14 -15.45
CA GLY A 50 -4.28 12.03 -14.63
C GLY A 50 -5.22 10.87 -15.00
N LYS A 51 -4.79 9.96 -15.88
CA LYS A 51 -5.62 8.82 -16.34
C LYS A 51 -4.85 7.52 -16.55
N THR A 52 -3.56 7.59 -16.83
CA THR A 52 -2.76 6.38 -17.01
C THR A 52 -2.34 5.82 -15.66
N ILE A 53 -2.71 4.56 -15.39
CA ILE A 53 -2.36 3.84 -14.16
C ILE A 53 -1.53 2.62 -14.53
N LEU A 54 -0.37 2.49 -13.91
CA LEU A 54 0.48 1.30 -13.98
C LEU A 54 0.14 0.37 -12.83
N CYS A 55 0.16 -0.93 -13.06
CA CYS A 55 -0.09 -1.95 -12.04
C CYS A 55 0.91 -3.09 -12.19
N VAL A 56 1.69 -3.35 -11.14
CA VAL A 56 2.64 -4.46 -11.05
C VAL A 56 2.26 -5.38 -9.89
N TYR A 57 2.39 -6.69 -10.08
CA TYR A 57 2.03 -7.70 -9.08
C TYR A 57 2.77 -9.02 -9.36
N PRO A 58 3.05 -9.84 -8.33
CA PRO A 58 3.67 -11.15 -8.54
C PRO A 58 2.65 -12.20 -8.97
N LYS A 59 3.08 -13.12 -9.81
CA LYS A 59 2.41 -14.38 -10.06
C LYS A 59 2.76 -15.36 -8.93
N GLY A 60 2.06 -15.24 -7.81
CA GLY A 60 2.28 -15.98 -6.57
C GLY A 60 2.04 -15.15 -5.32
N HIS A 61 2.10 -15.79 -4.16
CA HIS A 61 1.93 -15.11 -2.88
C HIS A 61 3.21 -14.34 -2.49
N GLY A 62 3.26 -13.05 -2.81
CA GLY A 62 4.39 -12.15 -2.52
C GLY A 62 5.66 -12.42 -3.32
N LYS A 63 5.78 -13.51 -4.03
CA LYS A 63 6.96 -13.92 -4.81
C LYS A 63 6.53 -14.57 -6.12
N GLY A 64 7.42 -14.54 -7.10
CA GLY A 64 7.22 -15.09 -8.42
C GLY A 64 7.42 -14.03 -9.49
N PRO A 65 7.30 -14.38 -10.78
CA PRO A 65 7.43 -13.43 -11.87
C PRO A 65 6.55 -12.22 -11.66
N ILE A 66 7.11 -11.03 -11.87
CA ILE A 66 6.36 -9.79 -11.84
C ILE A 66 5.59 -9.66 -13.14
N LEU A 67 4.27 -9.52 -13.02
CA LEU A 67 3.38 -9.20 -14.12
C LEU A 67 3.11 -7.69 -14.14
N TYR A 68 2.89 -7.16 -15.34
CA TYR A 68 2.72 -5.74 -15.56
C TYR A 68 1.54 -5.46 -16.50
N LYS A 69 0.66 -4.56 -16.06
CA LYS A 69 -0.47 -4.06 -16.83
C LYS A 69 -0.58 -2.55 -16.75
N ARG A 70 -1.27 -1.97 -17.72
CA ARG A 70 -1.51 -0.52 -17.83
C ARG A 70 -2.96 -0.26 -18.15
N SER A 71 -3.54 0.72 -17.48
CA SER A 71 -4.80 1.35 -17.86
C SER A 71 -4.49 2.72 -18.46
N SER A 72 -5.20 3.12 -19.51
CA SER A 72 -5.11 4.45 -20.12
C SER A 72 -6.37 5.31 -19.93
N ASP A 73 -7.32 4.82 -19.14
CA ASP A 73 -8.66 5.39 -18.96
C ASP A 73 -9.07 5.48 -17.47
N GLY A 74 -8.09 5.63 -16.59
CA GLY A 74 -8.34 5.76 -15.16
C GLY A 74 -8.83 4.47 -14.50
N GLY A 75 -8.39 3.29 -14.98
CA GLY A 75 -8.73 1.99 -14.42
C GLY A 75 -10.09 1.43 -14.84
N LEU A 76 -10.72 1.96 -15.90
CA LEU A 76 -11.95 1.39 -16.47
C LEU A 76 -11.65 0.13 -17.29
N THR A 77 -10.52 0.14 -17.99
CA THR A 77 -10.02 -1.04 -18.72
C THR A 77 -8.53 -1.22 -18.49
N TRP A 78 -8.03 -2.45 -18.68
CA TRP A 78 -6.64 -2.81 -18.48
C TRP A 78 -6.09 -3.55 -19.70
N SER A 79 -4.85 -3.28 -20.05
CA SER A 79 -4.14 -3.95 -21.14
C SER A 79 -4.00 -5.45 -20.91
N ASP A 80 -3.62 -6.19 -21.92
CA ASP A 80 -2.95 -7.49 -21.76
C ASP A 80 -1.65 -7.32 -20.97
N HIS A 81 -0.98 -8.42 -20.60
CA HIS A 81 0.33 -8.36 -19.97
C HIS A 81 1.33 -7.67 -20.89
N LEU A 82 2.01 -6.67 -20.35
CA LEU A 82 3.04 -5.95 -21.07
C LEU A 82 4.40 -6.68 -20.95
N PRO A 83 5.30 -6.50 -21.91
CA PRO A 83 6.65 -7.05 -21.84
C PRO A 83 7.40 -6.55 -20.59
N THR A 84 8.15 -7.43 -19.97
CA THR A 84 8.96 -7.16 -18.78
C THR A 84 10.39 -7.61 -18.99
N PRO A 85 11.39 -7.00 -18.30
CA PRO A 85 12.76 -7.48 -18.30
C PRO A 85 12.86 -8.93 -17.80
N LYS A 86 13.84 -9.68 -18.30
CA LYS A 86 14.00 -11.09 -17.94
C LYS A 86 14.22 -11.33 -16.46
N SER A 87 14.91 -10.44 -15.78
CA SER A 87 15.17 -10.54 -14.33
C SER A 87 13.90 -10.45 -13.48
N TRP A 88 12.79 -9.91 -14.00
CA TRP A 88 11.51 -9.87 -13.30
C TRP A 88 10.93 -11.26 -13.05
N GLU A 89 11.29 -12.24 -13.85
CA GLU A 89 10.93 -13.66 -13.63
C GLU A 89 11.52 -14.22 -12.34
N THR A 90 12.61 -13.62 -11.85
CA THR A 90 13.34 -14.05 -10.64
C THR A 90 12.98 -13.25 -9.39
N SER A 91 11.90 -12.50 -9.41
CA SER A 91 11.45 -11.73 -8.24
C SER A 91 11.16 -12.64 -7.04
N LYS A 92 11.59 -12.20 -5.85
CA LYS A 92 11.48 -12.98 -4.61
C LYS A 92 10.45 -12.40 -3.65
N GLU A 93 9.99 -11.18 -3.90
CA GLU A 93 9.16 -10.43 -2.98
C GLU A 93 8.12 -9.58 -3.75
N THR A 94 7.11 -9.10 -3.03
CA THR A 94 6.12 -8.15 -3.50
C THR A 94 6.78 -6.97 -4.21
N PRO A 95 6.49 -6.74 -5.49
CA PRO A 95 7.02 -5.56 -6.17
C PRO A 95 6.35 -4.29 -5.64
N THR A 96 7.13 -3.23 -5.50
CA THR A 96 6.62 -1.89 -5.19
C THR A 96 7.07 -0.90 -6.25
N ILE A 97 6.18 0.03 -6.63
CA ILE A 97 6.41 0.99 -7.73
C ILE A 97 6.22 2.41 -7.22
N HIS A 98 7.15 3.30 -7.56
CA HIS A 98 7.16 4.68 -7.05
C HIS A 98 7.62 5.67 -8.09
N ARG A 99 6.95 6.84 -8.14
CA ARG A 99 7.39 8.00 -8.91
C ARG A 99 8.43 8.79 -8.13
N VAL A 100 9.54 9.10 -8.77
CA VAL A 100 10.53 10.06 -8.29
C VAL A 100 10.85 11.08 -9.38
N VAL A 101 11.42 12.22 -8.96
CA VAL A 101 11.84 13.30 -9.86
C VAL A 101 13.30 13.62 -9.55
N THR A 102 14.14 13.64 -10.56
CA THR A 102 15.55 13.99 -10.45
C THR A 102 15.73 15.47 -10.12
N LYS A 103 16.93 15.88 -9.72
CA LYS A 103 17.24 17.28 -9.39
C LYS A 103 17.00 18.24 -10.56
N ASP A 104 17.18 17.77 -11.78
CA ASP A 104 16.93 18.52 -13.03
C ASP A 104 15.49 18.40 -13.55
N GLY A 105 14.59 17.76 -12.77
CA GLY A 105 13.16 17.68 -13.07
C GLY A 105 12.75 16.51 -13.96
N LYS A 106 13.66 15.59 -14.32
CA LYS A 106 13.32 14.39 -15.06
C LYS A 106 12.48 13.44 -14.21
N LYS A 107 11.38 12.96 -14.75
CA LYS A 107 10.50 11.98 -14.10
C LYS A 107 11.07 10.57 -14.29
N ARG A 108 11.01 9.78 -13.24
CA ARG A 108 11.51 8.41 -13.19
C ARG A 108 10.54 7.55 -12.40
N ILE A 109 10.45 6.28 -12.74
CA ILE A 109 9.73 5.29 -11.96
C ILE A 109 10.73 4.26 -11.45
N LEU A 110 10.67 4.00 -10.13
CA LEU A 110 11.44 2.96 -9.48
C LEU A 110 10.53 1.77 -9.18
N LEU A 111 10.98 0.57 -9.50
CA LEU A 111 10.35 -0.68 -9.09
C LEU A 111 11.32 -1.46 -8.23
N PHE A 112 10.87 -1.93 -7.06
CA PHE A 112 11.71 -2.71 -6.15
C PHE A 112 11.21 -4.14 -6.01
N SER A 113 12.14 -5.06 -5.76
CA SER A 113 11.89 -6.44 -5.36
C SER A 113 12.83 -6.82 -4.19
N GLY A 114 12.25 -7.22 -3.05
CA GLY A 114 12.98 -7.76 -1.87
C GLY A 114 13.40 -9.21 -2.15
N LEU A 115 13.60 -9.94 -1.28
CA LEU A 115 14.16 -10.15 0.01
C LEU A 115 15.64 -9.71 0.07
N TYR A 116 16.60 -10.67 -0.13
CA TYR A 116 18.03 -10.40 -0.19
C TYR A 116 18.60 -10.83 -1.56
N PRO A 117 19.42 -9.96 -2.19
CA PRO A 117 19.50 -8.53 -1.93
C PRO A 117 18.23 -7.80 -2.41
N VAL A 118 17.97 -6.60 -1.88
CA VAL A 118 16.98 -5.72 -2.50
C VAL A 118 17.47 -5.33 -3.88
N ARG A 119 16.58 -5.48 -4.88
CA ARG A 119 16.86 -5.15 -6.27
C ARG A 119 15.91 -4.07 -6.76
N GLN A 120 16.37 -3.27 -7.72
CA GLN A 120 15.61 -2.19 -8.34
C GLN A 120 15.65 -2.31 -9.86
N SER A 121 14.55 -1.93 -10.49
CA SER A 121 14.41 -1.68 -11.92
C SER A 121 13.93 -0.25 -12.12
N ILE A 122 14.40 0.42 -13.15
CA ILE A 122 14.13 1.84 -13.43
C ILE A 122 13.43 1.98 -14.79
N SER A 123 12.46 2.88 -14.85
CA SER A 123 11.89 3.40 -16.08
C SER A 123 12.00 4.92 -16.11
N ASP A 124 12.52 5.44 -17.22
CA ASP A 124 12.67 6.88 -17.51
C ASP A 124 11.68 7.37 -18.60
N ASP A 125 10.74 6.52 -19.00
CA ASP A 125 9.78 6.74 -20.09
C ASP A 125 8.34 6.34 -19.72
N ASP A 126 7.96 6.60 -18.48
CA ASP A 126 6.61 6.35 -17.95
C ASP A 126 6.16 4.86 -18.04
N GLY A 127 7.12 3.96 -17.82
CA GLY A 127 6.86 2.52 -17.77
C GLY A 127 6.76 1.85 -19.14
N LEU A 128 7.20 2.50 -20.23
CA LEU A 128 7.24 1.87 -21.56
C LEU A 128 8.40 0.89 -21.66
N THR A 129 9.55 1.24 -21.09
CA THR A 129 10.72 0.35 -20.98
C THR A 129 11.26 0.35 -19.54
N TRP A 130 11.93 -0.74 -19.18
CA TRP A 130 12.49 -0.96 -17.86
C TRP A 130 13.90 -1.52 -17.93
N THR A 131 14.74 -1.16 -16.98
CA THR A 131 16.04 -1.82 -16.78
C THR A 131 15.84 -3.19 -16.15
N GLU A 132 16.89 -4.05 -16.17
CA GLU A 132 16.90 -5.27 -15.39
C GLU A 132 16.86 -4.97 -13.87
N LEU A 133 16.43 -5.94 -13.05
CA LEU A 133 16.47 -5.84 -11.60
C LEU A 133 17.91 -6.02 -11.11
N GLU A 134 18.53 -4.92 -10.68
CA GLU A 134 19.89 -4.91 -10.14
C GLU A 134 19.91 -4.66 -8.63
N PRO A 135 20.85 -5.26 -7.88
CA PRO A 135 21.03 -5.00 -6.46
C PRO A 135 21.33 -3.52 -6.18
N ILE A 136 20.67 -2.93 -5.18
CA ILE A 136 20.90 -1.53 -4.77
C ILE A 136 21.84 -1.40 -3.57
N GLY A 137 22.30 -2.50 -3.00
CA GLY A 137 23.21 -2.54 -1.86
C GLY A 137 23.35 -3.94 -1.30
N ASN A 138 24.16 -4.07 -0.26
CA ASN A 138 24.40 -5.33 0.44
C ASN A 138 23.41 -5.52 1.61
N PHE A 139 22.12 -5.35 1.33
CA PHE A 139 21.05 -5.51 2.31
C PHE A 139 19.80 -6.11 1.67
N GLY A 140 18.95 -6.68 2.51
CA GLY A 140 17.66 -7.23 2.14
C GLY A 140 16.54 -6.70 3.05
N GLY A 141 15.32 -7.12 2.78
CA GLY A 141 14.15 -6.73 3.56
C GLY A 141 12.86 -7.35 3.03
N ILE A 142 11.79 -7.13 3.76
CA ILE A 142 10.45 -7.63 3.48
C ILE A 142 9.55 -6.45 3.11
N VAL A 143 8.71 -6.60 2.08
CA VAL A 143 7.88 -5.55 1.49
C VAL A 143 8.73 -4.30 1.26
N THR A 144 9.79 -4.51 0.47
CA THR A 144 10.84 -3.50 0.31
C THR A 144 10.35 -2.30 -0.45
N MET A 145 10.79 -1.19 0.06
CA MET A 145 10.40 0.17 -0.28
C MET A 145 8.87 0.31 -0.27
N ALA A 146 8.27 -0.09 0.87
CA ALA A 146 6.83 0.05 1.08
C ALA A 146 6.34 1.50 0.92
N SER A 147 7.23 2.46 1.16
CA SER A 147 7.04 3.88 0.83
C SER A 147 8.36 4.48 0.36
N VAL A 148 8.30 5.38 -0.62
CA VAL A 148 9.41 6.24 -1.07
C VAL A 148 8.93 7.67 -0.98
N VAL A 149 9.56 8.46 -0.10
CA VAL A 149 9.10 9.78 0.34
C VAL A 149 10.11 10.85 -0.06
N PRO A 150 9.72 11.94 -0.74
CA PRO A 150 10.64 13.02 -1.08
C PRO A 150 11.10 13.79 0.16
N VAL A 151 12.37 14.18 0.18
CA VAL A 151 12.92 15.18 1.11
C VAL A 151 12.66 16.56 0.51
N LEU A 152 11.64 17.26 1.01
CA LEU A 152 11.08 18.44 0.34
C LEU A 152 12.05 19.60 0.18
N SER A 153 12.97 19.77 1.13
CA SER A 153 14.03 20.80 1.08
C SER A 153 15.13 20.49 0.08
N LYS A 154 15.19 19.25 -0.46
CA LYS A 154 16.31 18.77 -1.29
C LYS A 154 15.82 18.08 -2.55
N PRO A 155 15.67 18.79 -3.69
CA PRO A 155 15.26 18.17 -4.96
C PRO A 155 16.13 16.96 -5.33
N GLY A 156 15.50 15.88 -5.80
CA GLY A 156 16.16 14.62 -6.14
C GLY A 156 16.48 13.70 -4.96
N HIS A 157 16.26 14.16 -3.72
CA HIS A 157 16.49 13.35 -2.52
C HIS A 157 15.19 12.65 -2.09
N TYR A 158 15.32 11.37 -1.71
CA TYR A 158 14.20 10.55 -1.22
C TYR A 158 14.66 9.68 -0.06
N THR A 159 13.72 9.35 0.81
CA THR A 159 13.84 8.32 1.85
C THR A 159 12.90 7.17 1.54
N ALA A 160 13.41 5.96 1.51
CA ALA A 160 12.64 4.76 1.32
C ALA A 160 12.53 3.97 2.63
N LEU A 161 11.32 3.48 2.94
CA LEU A 161 10.98 2.80 4.18
C LEU A 161 10.65 1.34 3.93
N PHE A 162 11.18 0.45 4.77
CA PHE A 162 10.92 -1.00 4.71
C PHE A 162 11.12 -1.66 6.07
N HIS A 163 10.92 -2.96 6.15
CA HIS A 163 11.19 -3.72 7.38
C HIS A 163 11.88 -5.03 7.10
N ASP A 164 12.45 -5.63 8.13
CA ASP A 164 12.88 -7.01 8.14
C ASP A 164 12.54 -7.66 9.50
N ASP A 165 12.32 -8.96 9.50
CA ASP A 165 12.04 -9.75 10.70
C ASP A 165 13.25 -10.57 11.19
N GLY A 166 14.45 -10.17 10.77
CA GLY A 166 15.72 -10.82 11.08
C GLY A 166 16.11 -11.93 10.11
N ARG A 167 15.34 -12.16 9.03
CA ARG A 167 15.62 -13.25 8.08
C ARG A 167 16.40 -12.82 6.85
N TYR A 168 16.14 -11.63 6.33
CA TYR A 168 16.56 -11.27 4.98
C TYR A 168 17.45 -10.03 4.90
N PHE A 169 17.65 -9.32 6.01
CA PHE A 169 18.48 -8.12 6.00
C PHE A 169 19.93 -8.36 5.57
N ASN A 170 20.50 -9.52 5.91
CA ASN A 170 21.85 -9.91 5.55
C ASN A 170 21.84 -11.18 4.69
N ALA A 171 22.96 -11.44 4.00
CA ALA A 171 23.19 -12.68 3.25
C ALA A 171 23.11 -13.95 4.12
N LYS A 172 23.48 -13.81 5.39
CA LYS A 172 23.37 -14.90 6.41
C LYS A 172 22.13 -14.64 7.26
N PRO A 173 21.31 -15.67 7.53
CA PRO A 173 20.16 -15.52 8.41
C PRO A 173 20.58 -14.92 9.75
N ASN A 174 19.86 -13.89 10.20
CA ASN A 174 20.07 -13.35 11.53
C ASN A 174 19.66 -14.40 12.57
N PRO A 175 20.51 -14.75 13.57
CA PRO A 175 20.16 -15.69 14.60
C PRO A 175 18.97 -15.24 15.48
N VAL A 176 18.61 -13.96 15.46
CA VAL A 176 17.44 -13.38 16.18
C VAL A 176 16.24 -13.29 15.24
N ARG A 177 15.84 -14.41 14.66
CA ARG A 177 14.63 -14.51 13.84
C ARG A 177 13.41 -14.06 14.65
N GLY A 178 12.53 -13.27 13.99
CA GLY A 178 11.31 -12.73 14.63
C GLY A 178 11.52 -11.39 15.33
N ARG A 179 12.71 -10.81 15.25
CA ARG A 179 12.95 -9.44 15.71
C ARG A 179 12.68 -8.47 14.56
N PHE A 180 11.51 -7.85 14.58
CA PHE A 180 11.10 -6.85 13.58
C PHE A 180 11.89 -5.56 13.76
N THR A 181 12.41 -5.05 12.66
CA THR A 181 13.11 -3.76 12.60
C THR A 181 12.58 -2.99 11.41
N LEU A 182 12.17 -1.74 11.65
CA LEU A 182 11.89 -0.78 10.60
C LEU A 182 13.20 -0.12 10.18
N TYR A 183 13.39 0.00 8.88
CA TYR A 183 14.57 0.62 8.28
C TYR A 183 14.18 1.75 7.36
N GLN A 184 15.11 2.69 7.22
CA GLN A 184 15.12 3.68 6.15
C GLN A 184 16.43 3.62 5.40
N THR A 185 16.40 3.90 4.10
CA THR A 185 17.57 4.16 3.25
C THR A 185 17.30 5.41 2.44
N THR A 186 18.34 6.14 2.04
CA THR A 186 18.20 7.43 1.37
C THR A 186 18.92 7.43 0.03
N THR A 187 18.42 8.24 -0.90
CA THR A 187 19.06 8.57 -2.16
C THR A 187 19.16 10.08 -2.33
N SER A 188 20.20 10.56 -3.01
CA SER A 188 20.39 11.98 -3.39
C SER A 188 20.30 12.22 -4.91
N ASP A 189 20.03 11.18 -5.67
CA ASP A 189 20.04 11.16 -7.14
C ASP A 189 18.82 10.44 -7.74
N ALA A 190 17.68 10.52 -7.04
CA ALA A 190 16.42 9.93 -7.45
C ALA A 190 16.54 8.42 -7.75
N GLY A 191 17.26 7.70 -6.88
CA GLY A 191 17.30 6.24 -6.88
C GLY A 191 18.43 5.62 -7.71
N GLU A 192 19.42 6.36 -8.19
CA GLU A 192 20.59 5.75 -8.82
C GLU A 192 21.48 5.05 -7.79
N HIS A 193 21.65 5.68 -6.64
CA HIS A 193 22.41 5.11 -5.52
C HIS A 193 21.62 5.25 -4.22
N TRP A 194 21.81 4.27 -3.34
CA TRP A 194 21.16 4.22 -2.03
C TRP A 194 22.18 4.11 -0.91
N SER A 195 21.92 4.77 0.22
CA SER A 195 22.73 4.62 1.42
C SER A 195 22.58 3.24 2.05
N ASP A 196 23.50 2.86 2.93
CA ASP A 196 23.26 1.75 3.84
C ASP A 196 22.02 2.06 4.71
N PRO A 197 21.14 1.07 4.95
CA PRO A 197 19.94 1.27 5.75
C PRO A 197 20.25 1.59 7.21
N ALA A 198 19.52 2.55 7.76
CA ALA A 198 19.52 2.89 9.17
C ALA A 198 18.24 2.40 9.85
N PRO A 199 18.29 1.84 11.08
CA PRO A 199 17.10 1.45 11.81
C PRO A 199 16.33 2.69 12.31
N ILE A 200 15.00 2.68 12.12
CA ILE A 200 14.05 3.65 12.67
C ILE A 200 13.54 3.15 14.03
N TYR A 201 13.15 1.89 14.08
CA TYR A 201 12.57 1.26 15.25
C TYR A 201 12.96 -0.22 15.30
N VAL A 202 13.43 -0.65 16.45
CA VAL A 202 13.78 -2.06 16.73
C VAL A 202 12.80 -2.59 17.75
N SER A 203 12.06 -3.62 17.40
CA SER A 203 11.03 -4.20 18.25
C SER A 203 11.59 -4.71 19.57
N SER A 204 10.96 -4.29 20.66
CA SER A 204 11.17 -4.83 22.00
C SER A 204 9.98 -5.66 22.53
N GLY A 205 8.81 -5.58 21.86
CA GLY A 205 7.57 -6.26 22.29
C GLY A 205 6.47 -6.24 21.25
N ILE A 206 6.41 -5.21 20.44
CA ILE A 206 5.50 -5.05 19.30
C ILE A 206 6.27 -5.23 17.99
N HIS A 207 5.69 -5.95 17.03
CA HIS A 207 6.34 -6.27 15.75
C HIS A 207 5.79 -5.38 14.65
N LEU A 208 6.36 -4.17 14.51
CA LEU A 208 5.93 -3.18 13.52
C LEU A 208 6.53 -3.47 12.15
N CYS A 209 5.71 -3.35 11.10
CA CYS A 209 6.10 -3.65 9.72
C CYS A 209 5.20 -2.93 8.70
N GLU A 210 5.51 -3.09 7.41
CA GLU A 210 4.73 -2.59 6.27
C GLU A 210 4.46 -1.08 6.33
N PRO A 211 5.49 -0.22 6.39
CA PRO A 211 5.33 1.22 6.58
C PRO A 211 4.58 1.90 5.42
N GLY A 212 3.45 2.53 5.69
CA GLY A 212 2.65 3.35 4.78
C GLY A 212 2.76 4.82 5.17
N ALA A 213 3.48 5.63 4.39
CA ALA A 213 3.75 7.02 4.70
C ALA A 213 2.72 7.97 4.07
N VAL A 214 2.39 9.04 4.80
CA VAL A 214 1.58 10.17 4.32
C VAL A 214 2.05 11.47 4.95
N PHE A 215 2.12 12.56 4.14
CA PHE A 215 2.41 13.89 4.65
C PHE A 215 1.20 14.50 5.37
N SER A 216 1.48 15.40 6.32
CA SER A 216 0.48 16.36 6.81
C SER A 216 0.01 17.30 5.68
N PRO A 217 -1.18 17.94 5.79
CA PRO A 217 -1.67 18.86 4.77
C PRO A 217 -0.71 20.02 4.47
N ASP A 218 0.00 20.52 5.49
CA ASP A 218 1.02 21.56 5.35
C ASP A 218 2.41 21.03 4.94
N ARG A 219 2.53 19.70 4.78
CA ARG A 219 3.73 18.95 4.40
C ARG A 219 4.93 19.10 5.35
N LYS A 220 4.73 19.56 6.58
CA LYS A 220 5.81 19.71 7.58
C LYS A 220 6.02 18.46 8.45
N GLN A 221 5.04 17.58 8.49
CA GLN A 221 5.11 16.33 9.23
C GLN A 221 4.86 15.14 8.29
N ILE A 222 5.47 14.02 8.58
CA ILE A 222 5.19 12.73 7.94
C ILE A 222 4.66 11.78 9.00
N ALA A 223 3.54 11.16 8.72
CA ALA A 223 2.98 10.05 9.47
C ALA A 223 3.30 8.74 8.74
N VAL A 224 3.67 7.70 9.47
CA VAL A 224 3.88 6.35 8.94
C VAL A 224 3.01 5.37 9.71
N LEU A 225 1.99 4.82 9.02
CA LEU A 225 1.09 3.82 9.55
C LEU A 225 1.77 2.44 9.45
N LEU A 226 1.65 1.64 10.50
CA LEU A 226 2.41 0.41 10.69
C LEU A 226 1.51 -0.72 11.15
N ARG A 227 1.56 -1.85 10.45
CA ARG A 227 0.97 -3.10 10.91
C ARG A 227 1.66 -3.60 12.17
N GLU A 228 0.90 -4.11 13.16
CA GLU A 228 1.45 -4.95 14.24
C GLU A 228 1.32 -6.43 13.85
N ASN A 229 2.43 -7.09 13.54
CA ASN A 229 2.44 -8.42 12.94
C ASN A 229 1.96 -9.55 13.86
N ARG A 230 2.09 -9.41 15.19
CA ARG A 230 1.66 -10.43 16.19
C ARG A 230 0.17 -10.36 16.51
N ARG A 231 -0.51 -9.30 16.09
CA ARG A 231 -1.93 -9.03 16.42
C ARG A 231 -2.22 -8.91 17.91
N LYS A 232 -1.19 -8.70 18.73
CA LYS A 232 -1.34 -8.51 20.18
C LYS A 232 -1.74 -7.09 20.57
N ALA A 233 -1.49 -6.15 19.68
CA ALA A 233 -1.87 -4.75 19.81
C ALA A 233 -2.44 -4.24 18.47
N ASN A 234 -3.07 -3.07 18.50
CA ASN A 234 -3.51 -2.38 17.33
C ASN A 234 -2.33 -2.03 16.40
N SER A 235 -2.62 -1.70 15.16
CA SER A 235 -1.66 -1.02 14.28
C SER A 235 -1.13 0.24 14.97
N HIS A 236 0.07 0.67 14.61
CA HIS A 236 0.73 1.81 15.22
C HIS A 236 1.03 2.89 14.18
N ILE A 237 1.41 4.06 14.69
CA ILE A 237 1.84 5.19 13.88
C ILE A 237 3.09 5.81 14.51
N VAL A 238 4.02 6.26 13.67
CA VAL A 238 5.16 7.09 14.04
C VAL A 238 5.15 8.35 13.20
N PHE A 239 5.74 9.42 13.73
CA PHE A 239 5.81 10.73 13.08
C PHE A 239 7.26 11.22 12.97
N SER A 240 7.52 11.98 11.90
CA SER A 240 8.73 12.79 11.76
C SER A 240 8.35 14.23 11.43
N ASN A 241 9.01 15.20 12.10
CA ASN A 241 8.84 16.64 11.92
C ASN A 241 10.10 17.32 11.31
N ASP A 242 11.09 16.54 10.90
CA ASP A 242 12.40 16.98 10.48
C ASP A 242 12.89 16.25 9.22
N GLU A 243 11.95 16.05 8.28
CA GLU A 243 12.21 15.39 7.00
C GLU A 243 12.86 14.00 7.16
N MET A 244 12.37 13.21 8.12
CA MET A 244 12.80 11.83 8.41
C MET A 244 14.20 11.70 9.04
N ALA A 245 14.75 12.78 9.60
CA ALA A 245 16.01 12.75 10.34
C ALA A 245 15.82 12.07 11.72
N SER A 246 14.65 12.25 12.33
CA SER A 246 14.25 11.55 13.56
C SER A 246 12.77 11.14 13.54
N TRP A 247 12.41 10.21 14.43
CA TRP A 247 11.10 9.62 14.51
C TRP A 247 10.56 9.61 15.94
N SER A 248 9.25 9.79 16.09
CA SER A 248 8.58 9.67 17.37
C SER A 248 8.55 8.22 17.86
N GLU A 249 8.28 8.02 19.15
CA GLU A 249 7.87 6.70 19.65
C GLU A 249 6.56 6.26 18.98
N PRO A 250 6.40 4.94 18.72
CA PRO A 250 5.18 4.40 18.15
C PRO A 250 3.96 4.61 19.07
N LYS A 251 2.86 5.10 18.51
CA LYS A 251 1.56 5.22 19.19
C LYS A 251 0.55 4.25 18.58
N PRO A 252 -0.35 3.64 19.36
CA PRO A 252 -1.39 2.77 18.81
C PRO A 252 -2.41 3.58 17.98
N LEU A 253 -2.86 3.01 16.88
CA LEU A 253 -4.01 3.49 16.10
C LEU A 253 -5.32 2.97 16.70
N PRO A 254 -6.47 3.63 16.43
CA PRO A 254 -7.78 3.14 16.86
C PRO A 254 -8.16 1.83 16.13
N ASN A 255 -9.13 1.08 16.67
CA ASN A 255 -9.65 -0.14 16.03
C ASN A 255 -10.15 0.11 14.62
N ALA A 256 -10.77 1.27 14.38
CA ALA A 256 -11.27 1.66 13.06
C ALA A 256 -10.19 1.69 11.97
N LEU A 257 -8.92 1.88 12.34
CA LEU A 257 -7.76 1.97 11.45
C LEU A 257 -6.71 0.89 11.76
N THR A 258 -7.10 -0.19 12.44
CA THR A 258 -6.22 -1.33 12.73
C THR A 258 -6.32 -2.38 11.63
N GLY A 259 -5.17 -2.77 11.07
CA GLY A 259 -5.08 -3.74 9.99
C GLY A 259 -3.70 -3.81 9.35
N ASP A 260 -3.64 -4.21 8.07
CA ASP A 260 -2.39 -4.46 7.35
C ASP A 260 -2.26 -3.60 6.10
N ARG A 261 -1.03 -3.18 5.82
CA ARG A 261 -0.66 -2.54 4.55
C ARG A 261 -1.53 -1.31 4.23
N HIS A 262 -1.45 -0.31 5.08
CA HIS A 262 -2.16 0.95 4.90
C HIS A 262 -1.57 1.74 3.72
N THR A 263 -2.45 2.17 2.81
CA THR A 263 -2.10 3.07 1.71
C THR A 263 -3.05 4.26 1.74
N ALA A 264 -2.51 5.45 1.95
CA ALA A 264 -3.25 6.68 2.17
C ALA A 264 -3.10 7.65 0.99
N GLN A 265 -4.20 8.31 0.61
CA GLN A 265 -4.23 9.43 -0.33
C GLN A 265 -5.19 10.50 0.16
N TYR A 266 -4.89 11.76 -0.15
CA TYR A 266 -5.81 12.87 0.10
C TYR A 266 -6.92 12.90 -0.94
N LEU A 267 -8.13 13.11 -0.45
CA LEU A 267 -9.30 13.42 -1.25
C LEU A 267 -9.33 14.91 -1.63
N PRO A 268 -10.09 15.31 -2.66
CA PRO A 268 -10.21 16.73 -3.06
C PRO A 268 -10.75 17.65 -1.95
N ASP A 269 -11.50 17.11 -0.99
CA ASP A 269 -12.04 17.84 0.16
C ASP A 269 -11.06 17.94 1.35
N GLY A 270 -9.84 17.42 1.20
CA GLY A 270 -8.78 17.47 2.22
C GLY A 270 -8.81 16.32 3.24
N ARG A 271 -9.79 15.43 3.19
CA ARG A 271 -9.79 14.21 4.00
C ARG A 271 -8.82 13.18 3.43
N LEU A 272 -8.46 12.21 4.24
CA LEU A 272 -7.70 11.04 3.86
C LEU A 272 -8.63 9.87 3.52
N PHE A 273 -8.30 9.16 2.46
CA PHE A 273 -8.78 7.82 2.18
C PHE A 273 -7.63 6.84 2.43
N VAL A 274 -7.78 5.95 3.41
CA VAL A 274 -6.77 4.96 3.79
C VAL A 274 -7.31 3.58 3.49
N SER A 275 -6.77 2.91 2.49
CA SER A 275 -7.15 1.54 2.12
C SER A 275 -6.23 0.52 2.78
N PHE A 276 -6.79 -0.59 3.29
CA PHE A 276 -6.04 -1.62 4.01
C PHE A 276 -6.81 -2.93 4.14
N ARG A 277 -6.15 -4.00 4.60
CA ARG A 277 -6.78 -5.24 5.04
C ARG A 277 -7.22 -5.10 6.48
N ASP A 278 -8.49 -5.34 6.75
CA ASP A 278 -9.04 -5.30 8.10
C ASP A 278 -8.65 -6.55 8.90
N ILE A 279 -7.72 -6.41 9.82
CA ILE A 279 -7.33 -7.47 10.75
C ILE A 279 -7.36 -6.88 12.16
N PRO A 280 -8.42 -7.14 12.94
CA PRO A 280 -8.49 -6.67 14.32
C PRO A 280 -7.39 -7.29 15.19
N SER A 281 -6.93 -6.55 16.18
CA SER A 281 -6.00 -7.06 17.18
C SER A 281 -6.68 -8.02 18.14
N GLN A 282 -5.88 -8.81 18.87
CA GLN A 282 -6.39 -9.80 19.82
C GLN A 282 -7.33 -9.17 20.86
N GLY A 283 -8.51 -9.75 21.01
CA GLY A 283 -9.56 -9.27 21.90
C GLY A 283 -10.51 -8.23 21.31
N ASN A 284 -10.19 -7.73 20.08
CA ASN A 284 -11.08 -6.85 19.33
C ASN A 284 -11.77 -7.61 18.19
N THR A 285 -12.90 -7.08 17.77
CA THR A 285 -13.68 -7.62 16.66
C THR A 285 -13.89 -6.56 15.58
N SER A 286 -14.25 -6.98 14.38
CA SER A 286 -14.67 -6.09 13.31
C SER A 286 -15.69 -6.81 12.44
N PRO A 287 -16.79 -6.15 12.06
CA PRO A 287 -17.80 -6.73 11.16
C PRO A 287 -17.26 -7.00 9.75
N THR A 288 -16.15 -6.35 9.40
CA THR A 288 -15.49 -6.49 8.11
C THR A 288 -14.14 -7.23 8.19
N ALA A 289 -13.89 -7.94 9.31
CA ALA A 289 -12.65 -8.65 9.54
C ALA A 289 -12.24 -9.56 8.36
N ASN A 290 -10.94 -9.56 8.05
CA ASN A 290 -10.32 -10.29 6.94
C ASN A 290 -10.73 -9.82 5.53
N SER A 291 -11.38 -8.68 5.42
CA SER A 291 -11.82 -8.11 4.15
C SER A 291 -11.00 -6.89 3.74
N TRP A 292 -11.19 -6.44 2.53
CA TRP A 292 -10.62 -5.22 2.02
C TRP A 292 -11.53 -4.04 2.36
N VAL A 293 -10.96 -3.08 3.08
CA VAL A 293 -11.66 -1.91 3.58
C VAL A 293 -10.92 -0.61 3.27
N ALA A 294 -11.64 0.49 3.41
CA ALA A 294 -11.05 1.81 3.54
C ALA A 294 -11.57 2.53 4.78
N TRP A 295 -10.78 3.45 5.29
CA TRP A 295 -11.11 4.42 6.33
C TRP A 295 -11.10 5.82 5.72
N VAL A 296 -12.04 6.66 6.13
CA VAL A 296 -12.12 8.07 5.75
C VAL A 296 -12.11 8.93 7.01
N GLY A 297 -11.29 9.98 7.01
CA GLY A 297 -11.15 10.92 8.12
C GLY A 297 -10.09 11.98 7.82
N HIS A 298 -9.67 12.74 8.81
CA HIS A 298 -8.71 13.82 8.67
C HIS A 298 -7.31 13.40 9.12
N TYR A 299 -6.28 14.09 8.66
CA TYR A 299 -4.91 13.87 9.16
C TYR A 299 -4.80 14.10 10.67
N GLU A 300 -5.57 15.04 11.19
CA GLU A 300 -5.63 15.32 12.62
C GLU A 300 -6.13 14.12 13.45
N ASP A 301 -7.00 13.28 12.88
CA ASP A 301 -7.45 12.05 13.53
C ASP A 301 -6.30 11.06 13.74
N LEU A 302 -5.35 11.03 12.80
CA LEU A 302 -4.12 10.22 12.94
C LEU A 302 -3.24 10.75 14.07
N VAL A 303 -3.11 12.07 14.22
CA VAL A 303 -2.29 12.73 15.24
C VAL A 303 -2.88 12.51 16.63
N GLN A 304 -4.21 12.62 16.75
CA GLN A 304 -4.95 12.57 18.02
C GLN A 304 -5.38 11.14 18.41
N GLY A 305 -5.37 10.20 17.46
CA GLY A 305 -5.88 8.84 17.68
C GLY A 305 -7.40 8.76 17.66
N ASN A 306 -8.08 9.67 16.95
CA ASN A 306 -9.53 9.65 16.78
C ASN A 306 -9.97 8.52 15.84
N LEU A 307 -11.27 8.20 15.87
CA LEU A 307 -11.84 7.11 15.08
C LEU A 307 -11.96 7.43 13.57
N GLY A 308 -12.02 8.74 13.21
CA GLY A 308 -12.35 9.20 11.84
C GLY A 308 -13.86 9.29 11.61
N ASP A 309 -14.26 9.49 10.36
CA ASP A 309 -15.65 9.73 9.98
C ASP A 309 -16.43 8.43 9.77
N TYR A 310 -15.93 7.53 8.91
CA TYR A 310 -16.56 6.25 8.59
C TYR A 310 -15.56 5.28 7.93
N ARG A 311 -16.01 4.03 7.79
CA ARG A 311 -15.32 2.99 7.02
C ARG A 311 -16.13 2.62 5.78
N ILE A 312 -15.45 1.96 4.85
CA ILE A 312 -16.03 1.40 3.63
C ILE A 312 -15.57 -0.05 3.54
N LEU A 313 -16.50 -1.01 3.50
CA LEU A 313 -16.23 -2.35 3.03
C LEU A 313 -16.17 -2.31 1.49
N LEU A 314 -14.96 -2.35 0.94
CA LEU A 314 -14.73 -2.31 -0.51
C LEU A 314 -15.06 -3.66 -1.15
N LYS A 315 -14.56 -4.75 -0.55
CA LYS A 315 -14.86 -6.10 -1.01
C LYS A 315 -14.64 -7.14 0.09
N LYS A 316 -15.62 -8.02 0.26
CA LYS A 316 -15.51 -9.17 1.14
C LYS A 316 -14.55 -10.21 0.58
N ASN A 317 -13.68 -10.73 1.43
CA ASN A 317 -12.72 -11.76 1.08
C ASN A 317 -13.17 -13.13 1.61
N TYR A 318 -13.09 -14.17 0.78
CA TYR A 318 -13.52 -15.51 1.14
C TYR A 318 -12.45 -16.38 1.80
N LYS A 319 -11.19 -15.89 1.87
CA LYS A 319 -10.09 -16.59 2.55
C LYS A 319 -9.47 -15.69 3.60
N SER A 320 -9.59 -16.09 4.86
CA SER A 320 -9.10 -15.32 6.00
C SER A 320 -7.65 -14.87 5.84
N GLY A 321 -7.40 -13.57 6.03
CA GLY A 321 -6.07 -12.97 6.06
C GLY A 321 -5.31 -12.92 4.73
N ASP A 322 -5.93 -13.34 3.61
CA ASP A 322 -5.24 -13.42 2.31
C ASP A 322 -5.87 -12.48 1.28
N CYS A 323 -5.73 -11.19 1.50
CA CYS A 323 -6.13 -10.12 0.60
C CYS A 323 -5.45 -8.79 0.94
N ALA A 324 -5.73 -7.79 0.13
CA ALA A 324 -5.49 -6.36 0.33
C ALA A 324 -4.04 -5.97 0.67
N TYR A 325 -3.30 -5.69 -0.39
CA TYR A 325 -2.12 -4.85 -0.45
C TYR A 325 -2.44 -3.75 -1.46
N PRO A 326 -3.19 -2.72 -1.05
CA PRO A 326 -3.82 -1.83 -2.00
C PRO A 326 -2.88 -0.78 -2.58
N GLY A 327 -3.05 -0.50 -3.89
CA GLY A 327 -2.75 0.78 -4.49
C GLY A 327 -3.96 1.71 -4.37
N VAL A 328 -3.74 3.01 -4.26
CA VAL A 328 -4.78 4.04 -4.19
C VAL A 328 -4.38 5.22 -5.04
N GLU A 329 -5.19 5.52 -6.04
CA GLU A 329 -5.01 6.65 -6.95
C GLU A 329 -6.23 7.57 -6.89
N ILE A 330 -6.02 8.88 -6.95
CA ILE A 330 -7.08 9.88 -7.01
C ILE A 330 -7.00 10.56 -8.37
N LEU A 331 -8.02 10.39 -9.20
CA LEU A 331 -8.10 11.02 -10.51
C LEU A 331 -8.45 12.52 -10.38
N PRO A 332 -8.18 13.33 -11.41
CA PRO A 332 -8.45 14.77 -11.37
C PRO A 332 -9.92 15.16 -11.12
N ASP A 333 -10.86 14.27 -11.44
CA ASP A 333 -12.28 14.44 -11.17
C ASP A 333 -12.71 14.00 -9.76
N GLY A 334 -11.75 13.60 -8.92
CA GLY A 334 -11.98 13.09 -7.58
C GLY A 334 -12.37 11.63 -7.50
N THR A 335 -12.40 10.90 -8.62
CA THR A 335 -12.63 9.45 -8.60
C THR A 335 -11.47 8.74 -7.90
N ILE A 336 -11.80 7.95 -6.90
CA ILE A 336 -10.86 7.06 -6.21
C ILE A 336 -10.77 5.77 -7.02
N VAL A 337 -9.55 5.37 -7.37
CA VAL A 337 -9.23 4.10 -8.02
C VAL A 337 -8.35 3.31 -7.06
N THR A 338 -8.94 2.39 -6.32
CA THR A 338 -8.19 1.55 -5.40
C THR A 338 -8.14 0.13 -5.91
N THR A 339 -6.95 -0.48 -5.92
CA THR A 339 -6.67 -1.75 -6.59
C THR A 339 -5.94 -2.69 -5.66
N THR A 340 -6.43 -3.91 -5.53
CA THR A 340 -5.76 -4.94 -4.73
C THR A 340 -6.10 -6.36 -5.18
N TYR A 341 -5.56 -7.36 -4.47
CA TYR A 341 -5.84 -8.76 -4.66
C TYR A 341 -6.67 -9.34 -3.51
N GLY A 342 -7.33 -10.46 -3.79
CA GLY A 342 -8.02 -11.26 -2.79
C GLY A 342 -8.81 -12.41 -3.42
N HIS A 343 -9.32 -13.28 -2.57
CA HIS A 343 -10.23 -14.36 -2.94
C HIS A 343 -11.65 -13.79 -3.05
N TRP A 344 -11.91 -13.08 -4.13
CA TRP A 344 -13.17 -12.37 -4.37
C TRP A 344 -14.30 -13.27 -4.85
N THR A 345 -13.96 -14.49 -5.23
CA THR A 345 -14.91 -15.55 -5.62
C THR A 345 -14.61 -16.80 -4.79
N GLN A 346 -15.65 -17.41 -4.25
CA GLN A 346 -15.51 -18.60 -3.42
C GLN A 346 -14.89 -19.76 -4.20
N ASN A 347 -13.91 -20.44 -3.59
CA ASN A 347 -13.18 -21.58 -4.16
C ASN A 347 -12.31 -21.24 -5.40
N GLU A 348 -12.02 -19.96 -5.64
CA GLU A 348 -11.10 -19.55 -6.68
C GLU A 348 -9.77 -19.03 -6.10
N PRO A 349 -8.66 -19.10 -6.86
CA PRO A 349 -7.45 -18.38 -6.53
C PRO A 349 -7.70 -16.87 -6.43
N PRO A 350 -6.84 -16.13 -5.69
CA PRO A 350 -6.98 -14.68 -5.63
C PRO A 350 -6.63 -14.03 -6.96
N TYR A 351 -7.30 -12.94 -7.25
CA TYR A 351 -7.10 -12.15 -8.46
C TYR A 351 -7.12 -10.66 -8.17
N ILE A 352 -6.64 -9.86 -9.13
CA ILE A 352 -6.50 -8.41 -8.97
C ILE A 352 -7.81 -7.73 -9.37
N LEU A 353 -8.35 -6.93 -8.45
CA LEU A 353 -9.58 -6.17 -8.59
C LEU A 353 -9.34 -4.70 -8.28
N THR A 354 -9.93 -3.84 -9.07
CA THR A 354 -10.07 -2.40 -8.82
C THR A 354 -11.49 -2.09 -8.37
N VAL A 355 -11.63 -1.23 -7.37
CA VAL A 355 -12.89 -0.55 -7.05
C VAL A 355 -12.74 0.93 -7.38
N ARG A 356 -13.68 1.46 -8.15
CA ARG A 356 -13.76 2.87 -8.55
C ARG A 356 -14.97 3.49 -7.88
N LEU A 357 -14.76 4.59 -7.16
CA LEU A 357 -15.85 5.24 -6.42
C LEU A 357 -15.62 6.75 -6.29
N GLN A 358 -16.69 7.48 -6.01
CA GLN A 358 -16.66 8.89 -5.64
C GLN A 358 -17.29 9.08 -4.26
N ILE A 359 -16.63 9.84 -3.40
CA ILE A 359 -17.09 10.05 -2.01
C ILE A 359 -18.50 10.65 -1.95
N PRO A 360 -18.85 11.69 -2.72
CA PRO A 360 -20.21 12.26 -2.66
C PRO A 360 -21.32 11.25 -2.98
N GLU A 361 -21.07 10.28 -3.86
CA GLU A 361 -22.06 9.25 -4.20
C GLU A 361 -22.30 8.28 -3.04
N ILE A 362 -21.21 7.76 -2.46
CA ILE A 362 -21.32 6.75 -1.41
C ILE A 362 -21.79 7.35 -0.09
N GLU A 363 -21.51 8.60 0.22
CA GLU A 363 -21.99 9.27 1.44
C GLU A 363 -23.52 9.46 1.47
N THR A 364 -24.19 9.40 0.32
CA THR A 364 -25.65 9.35 0.29
C THR A 364 -26.22 8.14 1.00
N LEU A 365 -25.42 7.07 1.15
CA LEU A 365 -25.80 5.82 1.83
C LEU A 365 -25.76 5.97 3.37
N LEU A 366 -24.95 6.89 3.92
CA LEU A 366 -24.89 7.17 5.36
C LEU A 366 -26.16 7.86 5.88
N LYS A 367 -26.94 8.48 4.98
CA LYS A 367 -28.15 9.26 5.33
C LYS A 367 -29.43 8.40 5.33
N LYS A 368 -29.33 7.14 4.98
CA LYS A 368 -30.43 6.17 4.93
C LYS A 368 -30.40 5.25 6.14
#